data_7a69d0ffbd83bbcdbde3a6dfe103fd9e
#
_entry.id   7a69d0ffbd83bbcdbde3a6dfe103fd9e
#
_cell.length_a   1.000
_cell.length_b   1.000
_cell.length_c   1.000
_cell.angle_alpha   90.00
_cell.angle_beta   90.00
_cell.angle_gamma   90.00
#
_symmetry.space_group_name_H-M   'P 1'
#
loop_
_entity.id
_entity.type
_entity.pdbx_description
1 polymer ?
#
loop_
_entity_poly.entity_id
_entity_poly.type
_entity_poly.pdbx_seq_one_letter_code
_entity_poly.pdbx_strand_id
1 'polypeptide(L)'
;MTDRKNHLLNEILVIIIASLFLGLILALNLKWPILTIEPMDYLQMSGLALLMVIVFVGAQKIAAHRLECGTKTNLLGFKRYGFKKGAVLPFRFPLWLVLPLLLFLITGGMLKWLSVLDTDISPKSTKVRRKIFFLEEADVTKITAAGPIAIIFLGIISKIIGLASGIQNFTSFAVICALFAFLSLIPIGMGFKLFSSSRFFWLFLMVFSFILLAMMKTGSLFVIITAALIFAAMATVGYYMQENK
;
A
#
# COMPACT_ATOMS: atom_id res chain seq x y z
N MET A 1 28.70 13.59 3.72
CA MET A 1 27.83 14.05 2.59
C MET A 1 27.54 12.93 1.61
N THR A 2 28.45 12.02 1.35
CA THR A 2 28.34 10.83 0.48
C THR A 2 27.25 9.83 0.92
N ASP A 3 27.12 9.54 2.19
CA ASP A 3 26.12 8.58 2.71
C ASP A 3 24.66 9.01 2.47
N ARG A 4 24.37 10.29 2.56
CA ARG A 4 23.02 10.82 2.33
C ARG A 4 22.61 10.76 0.86
N LYS A 5 23.56 10.96 -0.05
CA LYS A 5 23.35 10.82 -1.51
C LYS A 5 23.06 9.36 -1.88
N ASN A 6 23.84 8.43 -1.35
CA ASN A 6 23.67 7.01 -1.62
C ASN A 6 22.31 6.48 -1.09
N HIS A 7 21.84 7.04 0.03
CA HIS A 7 20.54 6.68 0.60
C HIS A 7 19.37 7.15 -0.27
N LEU A 8 19.43 8.37 -0.81
CA LEU A 8 18.42 8.91 -1.72
C LEU A 8 18.39 8.16 -3.05
N LEU A 9 19.57 7.86 -3.62
CA LEU A 9 19.66 7.08 -4.86
C LEU A 9 19.03 5.69 -4.70
N ASN A 10 19.30 5.00 -3.60
CA ASN A 10 18.72 3.69 -3.33
C ASN A 10 17.19 3.74 -3.19
N GLU A 11 16.62 4.79 -2.57
CA GLU A 11 15.16 4.93 -2.47
C GLU A 11 14.52 5.21 -3.84
N ILE A 12 15.12 6.07 -4.65
CA ILE A 12 14.65 6.34 -6.01
C ILE A 12 14.67 5.05 -6.84
N LEU A 13 15.73 4.28 -6.71
CA LEU A 13 15.87 2.99 -7.41
C LEU A 13 14.80 1.99 -6.97
N VAL A 14 14.47 1.92 -5.68
CA VAL A 14 13.37 1.11 -5.15
C VAL A 14 12.03 1.55 -5.73
N ILE A 15 11.75 2.85 -5.82
CA ILE A 15 10.52 3.40 -6.40
C ILE A 15 10.41 3.01 -7.88
N ILE A 16 11.49 3.15 -8.65
CA ILE A 16 11.52 2.80 -10.08
C ILE A 16 11.30 1.30 -10.27
N ILE A 17 12.02 0.45 -9.54
CA ILE A 17 11.88 -1.01 -9.64
C ILE A 17 10.45 -1.43 -9.26
N ALA A 18 9.91 -0.89 -8.16
CA ALA A 18 8.55 -1.20 -7.71
C ALA A 18 7.51 -0.79 -8.77
N SER A 19 7.64 0.39 -9.37
CA SER A 19 6.69 0.88 -10.37
C SER A 19 6.74 0.08 -11.67
N LEU A 20 7.93 -0.27 -12.17
CA LEU A 20 8.09 -1.11 -13.35
C LEU A 20 7.51 -2.52 -13.12
N PHE A 21 7.77 -3.10 -11.95
CA PHE A 21 7.25 -4.41 -11.60
C PHE A 21 5.73 -4.41 -11.41
N LEU A 22 5.17 -3.39 -10.76
CA LEU A 22 3.72 -3.21 -10.65
C LEU A 22 3.07 -3.00 -12.02
N GLY A 23 3.69 -2.19 -12.88
CA GLY A 23 3.24 -1.99 -14.25
C GLY A 23 3.22 -3.31 -15.04
N LEU A 24 4.24 -4.16 -14.86
CA LEU A 24 4.26 -5.49 -15.46
C LEU A 24 3.09 -6.34 -14.98
N ILE A 25 2.85 -6.44 -13.67
CA ILE A 25 1.73 -7.22 -13.11
C ILE A 25 0.38 -6.70 -13.60
N LEU A 26 0.22 -5.39 -13.71
CA LEU A 26 -1.02 -4.79 -14.18
C LEU A 26 -1.24 -5.04 -15.68
N ALA A 27 -0.19 -4.99 -16.49
CA ALA A 27 -0.25 -5.22 -17.94
C ALA A 27 -0.39 -6.70 -18.32
N LEU A 28 0.03 -7.62 -17.44
CA LEU A 28 -0.08 -9.06 -17.69
C LEU A 28 -1.56 -9.47 -17.84
N ASN A 29 -1.92 -9.95 -19.03
CA ASN A 29 -3.19 -10.57 -19.32
C ASN A 29 -2.98 -12.06 -19.64
N LEU A 30 -3.50 -12.92 -18.78
CA LEU A 30 -3.47 -14.35 -18.99
C LEU A 30 -4.75 -14.77 -19.74
N LYS A 31 -4.65 -14.92 -21.06
CA LYS A 31 -5.64 -15.68 -21.83
C LYS A 31 -5.05 -17.07 -22.00
N TRP A 32 -5.35 -17.95 -21.03
CA TRP A 32 -4.81 -19.31 -21.04
C TRP A 32 -5.00 -19.98 -22.42
N PRO A 33 -3.95 -20.59 -23.03
CA PRO A 33 -2.59 -20.82 -22.51
C PRO A 33 -1.58 -19.71 -22.84
N ILE A 34 -2.01 -18.59 -23.41
CA ILE A 34 -1.10 -17.56 -23.98
C ILE A 34 -0.99 -16.38 -23.02
N LEU A 35 0.25 -16.12 -22.61
CA LEU A 35 0.61 -14.90 -21.88
C LEU A 35 0.89 -13.79 -22.90
N THR A 36 0.07 -12.75 -22.93
CA THR A 36 0.28 -11.61 -23.83
C THR A 36 0.58 -10.35 -23.05
N ILE A 37 1.60 -9.63 -23.50
CA ILE A 37 1.94 -8.29 -23.00
C ILE A 37 2.00 -7.39 -24.23
N GLU A 38 1.12 -6.42 -24.31
CA GLU A 38 1.22 -5.38 -25.30
C GLU A 38 2.19 -4.30 -24.79
N PRO A 39 3.24 -3.93 -25.55
CA PRO A 39 4.24 -2.96 -25.08
C PRO A 39 3.64 -1.61 -24.68
N MET A 40 2.58 -1.18 -25.39
CA MET A 40 1.91 0.08 -25.10
C MET A 40 1.13 0.03 -23.80
N ASP A 41 0.44 -1.07 -23.52
CA ASP A 41 -0.25 -1.30 -22.25
C ASP A 41 0.74 -1.34 -21.09
N TYR A 42 1.88 -2.00 -21.27
CA TYR A 42 2.94 -2.02 -20.26
C TYR A 42 3.45 -0.62 -19.93
N LEU A 43 3.69 0.22 -20.95
CA LEU A 43 4.15 1.59 -20.73
C LEU A 43 3.13 2.43 -19.97
N GLN A 44 1.84 2.35 -20.36
CA GLN A 44 0.76 3.05 -19.68
C GLN A 44 0.59 2.58 -18.24
N MET A 45 0.56 1.27 -17.99
CA MET A 45 0.41 0.70 -16.64
C MET A 45 1.61 1.01 -15.76
N SER A 46 2.83 1.06 -16.32
CA SER A 46 4.03 1.46 -15.58
C SER A 46 3.99 2.93 -15.18
N GLY A 47 3.50 3.81 -16.05
CA GLY A 47 3.28 5.23 -15.73
C GLY A 47 2.26 5.43 -14.62
N LEU A 48 1.12 4.73 -14.67
CA LEU A 48 0.10 4.76 -13.62
C LEU A 48 0.62 4.18 -12.30
N ALA A 49 1.38 3.09 -12.36
CA ALA A 49 2.02 2.49 -11.19
C ALA A 49 3.04 3.43 -10.55
N LEU A 50 3.83 4.15 -11.37
CA LEU A 50 4.77 5.16 -10.88
C LEU A 50 4.05 6.29 -10.13
N LEU A 51 2.94 6.79 -10.68
CA LEU A 51 2.11 7.80 -10.02
C LEU A 51 1.61 7.30 -8.66
N MET A 52 1.06 6.08 -8.60
CA MET A 52 0.59 5.48 -7.35
C MET A 52 1.71 5.36 -6.32
N VAL A 53 2.87 4.83 -6.72
CA VAL A 53 4.02 4.65 -5.81
C VAL A 53 4.55 5.99 -5.30
N ILE A 54 4.64 7.02 -6.15
CA ILE A 54 5.07 8.37 -5.75
C ILE A 54 4.09 8.97 -4.73
N VAL A 55 2.78 8.89 -4.98
CA VAL A 55 1.75 9.41 -4.07
C VAL A 55 1.79 8.65 -2.74
N PHE A 56 1.91 7.33 -2.77
CA PHE A 56 1.97 6.48 -1.60
C PHE A 56 3.19 6.81 -0.71
N VAL A 57 4.39 6.78 -1.28
CA VAL A 57 5.64 7.07 -0.58
C VAL A 57 5.71 8.53 -0.15
N GLY A 58 5.26 9.44 -1.01
CA GLY A 58 5.21 10.88 -0.72
C GLY A 58 4.35 11.20 0.49
N ALA A 59 3.14 10.64 0.57
CA ALA A 59 2.24 10.82 1.71
C ALA A 59 2.87 10.35 3.02
N GLN A 60 3.54 9.19 3.02
CA GLN A 60 4.24 8.68 4.20
C GLN A 60 5.42 9.56 4.61
N LYS A 61 6.19 10.06 3.65
CA LYS A 61 7.30 10.99 3.93
C LYS A 61 6.81 12.32 4.51
N ILE A 62 5.71 12.84 3.99
CA ILE A 62 5.08 14.06 4.52
C ILE A 62 4.60 13.83 5.96
N ALA A 63 3.89 12.74 6.22
CA ALA A 63 3.44 12.38 7.57
C ALA A 63 4.62 12.20 8.53
N ALA A 64 5.66 11.48 8.12
CA ALA A 64 6.87 11.27 8.92
C ALA A 64 7.61 12.58 9.20
N HIS A 65 7.69 13.47 8.21
CA HIS A 65 8.32 14.78 8.40
C HIS A 65 7.61 15.60 9.48
N ARG A 66 6.25 15.62 9.46
CA ARG A 66 5.44 16.32 10.46
C ARG A 66 5.59 15.74 11.88
N LEU A 67 5.85 14.44 11.97
CA LEU A 67 6.02 13.71 13.23
C LEU A 67 7.48 13.60 13.69
N GLU A 68 8.40 14.34 13.07
CA GLU A 68 9.84 14.29 13.35
C GLU A 68 10.42 12.87 13.25
N CYS A 69 9.87 12.05 12.37
CA CYS A 69 10.34 10.70 12.07
C CYS A 69 11.06 10.65 10.72
N GLY A 70 11.94 9.66 10.56
CA GLY A 70 12.53 9.29 9.29
C GLY A 70 11.82 8.06 8.73
N THR A 71 11.64 8.03 7.42
CA THR A 71 11.14 6.85 6.71
C THR A 71 12.13 6.41 5.66
N LYS A 72 12.29 5.09 5.54
CA LYS A 72 13.06 4.45 4.48
C LYS A 72 12.17 3.46 3.76
N THR A 73 11.95 3.71 2.47
CA THR A 73 11.16 2.82 1.62
C THR A 73 12.04 1.70 1.10
N ASN A 74 11.60 0.47 1.27
CA ASN A 74 12.26 -0.74 0.81
C ASN A 74 11.28 -1.61 0.03
N LEU A 75 11.79 -2.55 -0.77
CA LEU A 75 10.96 -3.61 -1.33
C LEU A 75 10.57 -4.61 -0.24
N LEU A 76 9.33 -5.11 -0.31
CA LEU A 76 8.77 -6.03 0.65
C LEU A 76 9.60 -7.31 0.75
N GLY A 77 10.10 -7.61 1.92
CA GLY A 77 10.89 -8.80 2.15
C GLY A 77 11.12 -9.07 3.63
N PHE A 78 11.39 -10.31 3.99
CA PHE A 78 11.70 -10.67 5.36
C PHE A 78 13.09 -11.31 5.47
N LYS A 79 13.73 -11.06 6.62
CA LYS A 79 15.01 -11.68 6.99
C LYS A 79 14.84 -12.75 8.07
N ARG A 80 13.78 -12.63 8.88
CA ARG A 80 13.60 -13.48 10.05
C ARG A 80 12.56 -14.55 9.77
N TYR A 81 12.90 -15.80 10.03
CA TYR A 81 11.97 -16.91 10.01
C TYR A 81 11.83 -17.49 11.43
N GLY A 82 10.58 -17.63 11.90
CA GLY A 82 10.29 -18.18 13.22
C GLY A 82 10.53 -17.25 14.41
N PHE A 83 10.26 -17.76 15.61
CA PHE A 83 10.25 -17.00 16.86
C PHE A 83 11.56 -17.09 17.65
N LYS A 84 12.48 -17.98 17.28
CA LYS A 84 13.75 -18.17 18.00
C LYS A 84 14.73 -17.03 17.71
N LYS A 85 15.45 -16.59 18.75
CA LYS A 85 16.58 -15.65 18.60
C LYS A 85 17.64 -16.34 17.73
N GLY A 86 18.02 -15.70 16.60
CA GLY A 86 19.00 -16.26 15.66
C GLY A 86 18.42 -16.91 14.40
N ALA A 87 17.10 -17.13 14.31
CA ALA A 87 16.45 -17.60 13.07
C ALA A 87 16.41 -16.48 12.01
N VAL A 88 17.56 -16.15 11.44
CA VAL A 88 17.71 -15.10 10.42
C VAL A 88 18.25 -15.72 9.14
N LEU A 89 17.59 -15.43 8.02
CA LEU A 89 18.07 -15.84 6.70
C LEU A 89 19.33 -15.05 6.34
N PRO A 90 20.30 -15.65 5.64
CA PRO A 90 21.52 -14.97 5.19
C PRO A 90 21.21 -13.85 4.18
N PHE A 91 20.07 -13.93 3.50
CA PHE A 91 19.59 -12.93 2.56
C PHE A 91 18.17 -12.49 2.90
N ARG A 92 17.77 -11.30 2.42
CA ARG A 92 16.39 -10.83 2.54
C ARG A 92 15.54 -11.53 1.50
N PHE A 93 14.62 -12.39 1.91
CA PHE A 93 13.74 -13.13 0.99
C PHE A 93 12.84 -12.14 0.23
N PRO A 94 12.83 -12.14 -1.11
CA PRO A 94 12.14 -11.13 -1.91
C PRO A 94 10.64 -11.43 -2.05
N LEU A 95 9.85 -11.18 -0.99
CA LEU A 95 8.41 -11.34 -1.03
C LEU A 95 7.74 -10.48 -2.09
N TRP A 96 8.29 -9.30 -2.37
CA TRP A 96 7.78 -8.39 -3.40
C TRP A 96 7.71 -8.99 -4.79
N LEU A 97 8.53 -10.01 -5.05
CA LEU A 97 8.59 -10.70 -6.34
C LEU A 97 7.84 -12.05 -6.27
N VAL A 98 8.10 -12.83 -5.22
CA VAL A 98 7.56 -14.19 -5.10
C VAL A 98 6.05 -14.19 -4.92
N LEU A 99 5.53 -13.32 -4.04
CA LEU A 99 4.11 -13.30 -3.70
C LEU A 99 3.20 -12.90 -4.88
N PRO A 100 3.51 -11.82 -5.63
CA PRO A 100 2.72 -11.46 -6.80
C PRO A 100 2.74 -12.54 -7.89
N LEU A 101 3.91 -13.11 -8.19
CA LEU A 101 4.04 -14.14 -9.22
C LEU A 101 3.32 -15.43 -8.82
N LEU A 102 3.46 -15.85 -7.57
CA LEU A 102 2.80 -17.05 -7.05
C LEU A 102 1.28 -16.92 -7.11
N LEU A 103 0.74 -15.78 -6.64
CA LEU A 103 -0.70 -15.53 -6.70
C LEU A 103 -1.19 -15.42 -8.14
N PHE A 104 -0.43 -14.77 -9.01
CA PHE A 104 -0.76 -14.69 -10.43
C PHE A 104 -0.85 -16.07 -11.07
N LEU A 105 0.10 -16.97 -10.80
CA LEU A 105 0.10 -18.33 -11.32
C LEU A 105 -1.05 -19.19 -10.76
N ILE A 106 -1.28 -19.16 -9.43
CA ILE A 106 -2.33 -19.96 -8.79
C ILE A 106 -3.71 -19.52 -9.23
N THR A 107 -3.93 -18.21 -9.40
CA THR A 107 -5.26 -17.69 -9.76
C THR A 107 -5.48 -17.53 -11.26
N GLY A 108 -4.53 -17.94 -12.09
CA GLY A 108 -4.60 -17.73 -13.54
C GLY A 108 -4.68 -16.26 -13.93
N GLY A 109 -4.02 -15.36 -13.18
CA GLY A 109 -4.01 -13.93 -13.43
C GLY A 109 -5.23 -13.15 -12.90
N MET A 110 -6.19 -13.82 -12.24
CA MET A 110 -7.36 -13.14 -11.67
C MET A 110 -7.01 -12.23 -10.50
N LEU A 111 -6.12 -12.67 -9.62
CA LEU A 111 -5.66 -11.89 -8.47
C LEU A 111 -4.27 -11.32 -8.74
N LYS A 112 -4.21 -9.99 -8.82
CA LYS A 112 -2.97 -9.23 -8.99
C LYS A 112 -2.54 -8.67 -7.64
N TRP A 113 -1.45 -9.18 -7.08
CA TRP A 113 -0.90 -8.67 -5.83
C TRP A 113 -0.11 -7.39 -6.09
N LEU A 114 -0.51 -6.28 -5.48
CA LEU A 114 0.09 -4.96 -5.72
C LEU A 114 0.92 -4.43 -4.53
N SER A 115 0.83 -5.04 -3.34
CA SER A 115 1.59 -4.58 -2.16
C SER A 115 3.04 -5.07 -2.21
N VAL A 116 3.91 -4.31 -2.86
CA VAL A 116 5.33 -4.65 -3.06
C VAL A 116 6.29 -3.82 -2.22
N LEU A 117 5.77 -2.80 -1.52
CA LEU A 117 6.56 -1.86 -0.75
C LEU A 117 6.45 -2.13 0.75
N ASP A 118 7.54 -1.88 1.46
CA ASP A 118 7.61 -1.81 2.92
C ASP A 118 8.33 -0.54 3.34
N THR A 119 7.95 0.04 4.48
CA THR A 119 8.52 1.29 4.98
C THR A 119 9.05 1.09 6.38
N ASP A 120 10.35 1.28 6.55
CA ASP A 120 11.00 1.30 7.86
C ASP A 120 10.92 2.71 8.44
N ILE A 121 10.44 2.81 9.68
CA ILE A 121 10.23 4.07 10.40
C ILE A 121 11.28 4.15 11.51
N SER A 122 11.95 5.29 11.61
CA SER A 122 12.96 5.55 12.64
C SER A 122 12.77 6.95 13.24
N PRO A 123 13.03 7.15 14.55
CA PRO A 123 13.00 8.48 15.14
C PRO A 123 14.16 9.33 14.58
N LYS A 124 13.92 10.61 14.29
CA LYS A 124 14.99 11.55 13.93
C LYS A 124 15.78 11.97 15.18
N SER A 125 17.00 12.47 14.94
CA SER A 125 17.89 12.97 16.00
C SER A 125 17.27 14.10 16.85
N THR A 126 16.32 14.86 16.32
CA THR A 126 15.55 15.88 17.04
C THR A 126 14.66 15.28 18.13
N LYS A 127 14.00 14.13 17.87
CA LYS A 127 13.23 13.38 18.89
C LYS A 127 14.16 12.79 19.96
N VAL A 128 15.29 12.24 19.56
CA VAL A 128 16.31 11.70 20.46
C VAL A 128 16.86 12.77 21.42
N ARG A 129 17.09 14.00 20.92
CA ARG A 129 17.51 15.14 21.76
C ARG A 129 16.50 15.52 22.84
N ARG A 130 15.18 15.32 22.58
CA ARG A 130 14.11 15.55 23.57
C ARG A 130 13.94 14.40 24.56
N LYS A 131 14.88 13.45 24.62
CA LYS A 131 14.82 12.21 25.47
C LYS A 131 13.62 11.30 25.18
N ILE A 132 12.99 11.43 24.01
CA ILE A 132 11.92 10.52 23.56
C ILE A 132 12.60 9.44 22.70
N PHE A 133 13.08 8.40 23.34
CA PHE A 133 13.83 7.33 22.67
C PHE A 133 12.92 6.33 21.91
N PHE A 134 11.62 6.37 22.11
CA PHE A 134 10.69 5.41 21.56
C PHE A 134 9.80 6.05 20.51
N LEU A 135 9.57 5.31 19.42
CA LEU A 135 8.50 5.60 18.50
C LEU A 135 7.17 5.32 19.20
N GLU A 136 6.34 6.35 19.33
CA GLU A 136 4.97 6.15 19.81
C GLU A 136 4.19 5.32 18.79
N GLU A 137 3.38 4.36 19.25
CA GLU A 137 2.53 3.54 18.38
C GLU A 137 1.59 4.41 17.52
N ALA A 138 1.13 5.54 18.08
CA ALA A 138 0.33 6.52 17.36
C ALA A 138 1.06 7.15 16.17
N ASP A 139 2.37 7.41 16.28
CA ASP A 139 3.18 7.95 15.18
C ASP A 139 3.37 6.92 14.08
N VAL A 140 3.65 5.67 14.46
CA VAL A 140 3.74 4.54 13.53
C VAL A 140 2.43 4.36 12.78
N THR A 141 1.29 4.39 13.49
CA THR A 141 -0.05 4.30 12.91
C THR A 141 -0.29 5.39 11.87
N LYS A 142 -0.04 6.66 12.20
CA LYS A 142 -0.27 7.81 11.32
C LYS A 142 0.60 7.74 10.05
N ILE A 143 1.88 7.42 10.21
CA ILE A 143 2.82 7.34 9.09
C ILE A 143 2.44 6.18 8.16
N THR A 144 2.15 5.00 8.75
CA THR A 144 1.84 3.80 7.97
C THR A 144 0.52 3.93 7.22
N ALA A 145 -0.50 4.53 7.85
CA ALA A 145 -1.81 4.74 7.25
C ALA A 145 -1.83 5.84 6.17
N ALA A 146 -0.91 6.80 6.22
CA ALA A 146 -0.88 7.92 5.28
C ALA A 146 -0.78 7.47 3.82
N GLY A 147 -0.02 6.41 3.54
CA GLY A 147 0.11 5.85 2.18
C GLY A 147 -1.22 5.32 1.63
N PRO A 148 -1.84 4.32 2.25
CA PRO A 148 -3.14 3.79 1.83
C PRO A 148 -4.22 4.87 1.72
N ILE A 149 -4.31 5.78 2.69
CA ILE A 149 -5.26 6.90 2.67
C ILE A 149 -5.06 7.78 1.44
N ALA A 150 -3.82 8.16 1.13
CA ALA A 150 -3.52 8.99 -0.05
C ALA A 150 -3.91 8.29 -1.37
N ILE A 151 -3.71 6.98 -1.45
CA ILE A 151 -4.14 6.20 -2.62
C ILE A 151 -5.66 6.10 -2.72
N ILE A 152 -6.38 5.98 -1.61
CA ILE A 152 -7.84 6.06 -1.60
C ILE A 152 -8.31 7.41 -2.16
N PHE A 153 -7.72 8.52 -1.70
CA PHE A 153 -8.03 9.84 -2.24
C PHE A 153 -7.72 9.96 -3.73
N LEU A 154 -6.57 9.44 -4.18
CA LEU A 154 -6.22 9.40 -5.60
C LEU A 154 -7.26 8.62 -6.41
N GLY A 155 -7.73 7.48 -5.91
CA GLY A 155 -8.79 6.69 -6.53
C GLY A 155 -10.12 7.43 -6.62
N ILE A 156 -10.52 8.13 -5.54
CA ILE A 156 -11.75 8.94 -5.52
C ILE A 156 -11.67 10.08 -6.53
N ILE A 157 -10.56 10.82 -6.57
CA ILE A 157 -10.33 11.90 -7.55
C ILE A 157 -10.38 11.35 -8.97
N SER A 158 -9.72 10.23 -9.23
CA SER A 158 -9.76 9.58 -10.54
C SER A 158 -11.18 9.17 -10.94
N LYS A 159 -11.99 8.66 -10.02
CA LYS A 159 -13.40 8.32 -10.27
C LYS A 159 -14.21 9.56 -10.62
N ILE A 160 -14.01 10.68 -9.90
CA ILE A 160 -14.68 11.97 -10.20
C ILE A 160 -14.34 12.43 -11.62
N ILE A 161 -13.05 12.42 -11.98
CA ILE A 161 -12.60 12.81 -13.31
C ILE A 161 -13.21 11.87 -14.36
N GLY A 162 -13.22 10.56 -14.12
CA GLY A 162 -13.82 9.58 -15.03
C GLY A 162 -15.31 9.80 -15.26
N LEU A 163 -16.06 10.14 -14.21
CA LEU A 163 -17.48 10.48 -14.32
C LEU A 163 -17.71 11.79 -15.07
N ALA A 164 -16.88 12.81 -14.83
CA ALA A 164 -17.01 14.12 -15.47
C ALA A 164 -16.60 14.10 -16.95
N SER A 165 -15.54 13.33 -17.28
CA SER A 165 -15.00 13.26 -18.65
C SER A 165 -15.64 12.16 -19.53
N GLY A 166 -16.34 11.19 -18.93
CA GLY A 166 -16.85 10.01 -19.63
C GLY A 166 -15.76 9.00 -20.02
N ILE A 167 -14.50 9.23 -19.63
CA ILE A 167 -13.36 8.37 -20.02
C ILE A 167 -13.25 7.20 -19.06
N GLN A 168 -13.52 5.98 -19.54
CA GLN A 168 -13.51 4.75 -18.74
C GLN A 168 -12.14 4.43 -18.11
N ASN A 169 -11.05 4.86 -18.72
CA ASN A 169 -9.69 4.61 -18.19
C ASN A 169 -9.49 5.18 -16.78
N PHE A 170 -10.06 6.35 -16.46
CA PHE A 170 -10.00 6.92 -15.10
C PHE A 170 -10.78 6.11 -14.09
N THR A 171 -11.93 5.56 -14.49
CA THR A 171 -12.70 4.65 -13.62
C THR A 171 -11.96 3.34 -13.37
N SER A 172 -11.30 2.79 -14.38
CA SER A 172 -10.46 1.59 -14.23
C SER A 172 -9.26 1.85 -13.33
N PHE A 173 -8.62 3.02 -13.47
CA PHE A 173 -7.53 3.43 -12.58
C PHE A 173 -7.99 3.61 -11.14
N ALA A 174 -9.18 4.14 -10.90
CA ALA A 174 -9.77 4.25 -9.57
C ALA A 174 -9.93 2.88 -8.89
N VAL A 175 -10.34 1.84 -9.64
CA VAL A 175 -10.41 0.46 -9.13
C VAL A 175 -9.03 -0.08 -8.78
N ILE A 176 -8.02 0.19 -9.60
CA ILE A 176 -6.63 -0.23 -9.33
C ILE A 176 -6.11 0.46 -8.05
N CYS A 177 -6.38 1.75 -7.86
CA CYS A 177 -6.04 2.46 -6.63
C CYS A 177 -6.72 1.84 -5.40
N ALA A 178 -8.02 1.53 -5.47
CA ALA A 178 -8.75 0.88 -4.38
C ALA A 178 -8.17 -0.50 -4.05
N LEU A 179 -7.83 -1.29 -5.08
CA LEU A 179 -7.18 -2.59 -4.93
C LEU A 179 -5.79 -2.46 -4.28
N PHE A 180 -4.98 -1.49 -4.72
CA PHE A 180 -3.65 -1.24 -4.14
C PHE A 180 -3.76 -0.82 -2.67
N ALA A 181 -4.68 0.08 -2.34
CA ALA A 181 -4.93 0.50 -0.96
C ALA A 181 -5.35 -0.69 -0.08
N PHE A 182 -6.31 -1.49 -0.53
CA PHE A 182 -6.76 -2.69 0.18
C PHE A 182 -5.63 -3.70 0.41
N LEU A 183 -4.88 -4.04 -0.62
CA LEU A 183 -3.78 -5.01 -0.52
C LEU A 183 -2.63 -4.51 0.37
N SER A 184 -2.37 -3.20 0.40
CA SER A 184 -1.35 -2.60 1.28
C SER A 184 -1.70 -2.69 2.77
N LEU A 185 -2.99 -2.86 3.10
CA LEU A 185 -3.50 -3.03 4.46
C LEU A 185 -3.51 -4.50 4.93
N ILE A 186 -3.36 -5.47 4.04
CA ILE A 186 -3.23 -6.88 4.43
C ILE A 186 -2.03 -7.01 5.38
N PRO A 187 -2.14 -7.80 6.49
CA PRO A 187 -1.13 -7.86 7.54
C PRO A 187 0.15 -8.58 7.11
N ILE A 188 0.73 -8.11 6.00
CA ILE A 188 2.01 -8.52 5.44
C ILE A 188 2.84 -7.24 5.26
N GLY A 189 4.04 -7.20 5.81
CA GLY A 189 4.92 -6.03 5.74
C GLY A 189 4.30 -4.82 6.43
N MET A 190 3.91 -3.83 5.65
CA MET A 190 3.41 -2.54 6.15
C MET A 190 2.04 -2.65 6.82
N GLY A 191 1.13 -3.46 6.27
CA GLY A 191 -0.16 -3.73 6.89
C GLY A 191 -0.03 -4.37 8.28
N PHE A 192 1.00 -5.20 8.50
CA PHE A 192 1.30 -5.76 9.81
C PHE A 192 1.75 -4.68 10.81
N LYS A 193 2.54 -3.69 10.39
CA LYS A 193 2.95 -2.57 11.25
C LYS A 193 1.74 -1.75 11.70
N LEU A 194 0.80 -1.50 10.80
CA LEU A 194 -0.45 -0.81 11.13
C LEU A 194 -1.33 -1.65 12.06
N PHE A 195 -1.48 -2.94 11.80
CA PHE A 195 -2.24 -3.87 12.64
C PHE A 195 -1.65 -3.95 14.07
N SER A 196 -0.33 -4.02 14.21
CA SER A 196 0.34 -4.10 15.52
C SER A 196 0.28 -2.79 16.30
N SER A 197 0.26 -1.64 15.62
CA SER A 197 0.23 -0.32 16.27
C SER A 197 -1.19 0.15 16.63
N SER A 198 -2.21 -0.19 15.83
CA SER A 198 -3.61 0.14 16.11
C SER A 198 -4.57 -0.78 15.37
N ARG A 199 -5.07 -1.80 16.07
CA ARG A 199 -6.01 -2.79 15.50
C ARG A 199 -7.32 -2.14 15.04
N PHE A 200 -7.87 -1.19 15.83
CA PHE A 200 -9.10 -0.50 15.47
C PHE A 200 -8.98 0.31 14.20
N PHE A 201 -7.91 1.10 14.09
CA PHE A 201 -7.69 1.93 12.92
C PHE A 201 -7.37 1.09 11.68
N TRP A 202 -6.62 0.01 11.86
CA TRP A 202 -6.36 -0.97 10.80
C TRP A 202 -7.66 -1.60 10.30
N LEU A 203 -8.53 -2.08 11.21
CA LEU A 203 -9.81 -2.68 10.84
C LEU A 203 -10.71 -1.69 10.10
N PHE A 204 -10.79 -0.46 10.60
CA PHE A 204 -11.54 0.61 9.94
C PHE A 204 -11.09 0.83 8.49
N LEU A 205 -9.80 1.01 8.27
CA LEU A 205 -9.25 1.23 6.93
C LEU A 205 -9.40 -0.01 6.03
N MET A 206 -9.25 -1.20 6.59
CA MET A 206 -9.38 -2.47 5.86
C MET A 206 -10.81 -2.65 5.34
N VAL A 207 -11.82 -2.47 6.19
CA VAL A 207 -13.24 -2.58 5.81
C VAL A 207 -13.61 -1.44 4.84
N PHE A 208 -13.16 -0.22 5.13
CA PHE A 208 -13.41 0.93 4.28
C PHE A 208 -12.88 0.72 2.85
N SER A 209 -11.61 0.30 2.71
CA SER A 209 -11.00 0.06 1.41
C SER A 209 -11.60 -1.16 0.68
N PHE A 210 -12.04 -2.19 1.41
CA PHE A 210 -12.73 -3.34 0.83
C PHE A 210 -14.07 -2.96 0.20
N ILE A 211 -14.88 -2.16 0.90
CA ILE A 211 -16.18 -1.70 0.38
C ILE A 211 -15.99 -0.75 -0.79
N LEU A 212 -15.01 0.15 -0.70
CA LEU A 212 -14.64 0.99 -1.84
C LEU A 212 -14.31 0.14 -3.06
N LEU A 213 -13.47 -0.88 -2.89
CA LEU A 213 -13.08 -1.78 -3.99
C LEU A 213 -14.31 -2.50 -4.59
N ALA A 214 -15.17 -3.04 -3.74
CA ALA A 214 -16.36 -3.80 -4.16
C ALA A 214 -17.36 -2.93 -4.96
N MET A 215 -17.55 -1.69 -4.54
CA MET A 215 -18.56 -0.80 -5.10
C MET A 215 -18.03 0.16 -6.18
N MET A 216 -16.70 0.26 -6.36
CA MET A 216 -16.07 1.26 -7.23
C MET A 216 -16.54 1.18 -8.70
N LYS A 217 -16.93 -0.01 -9.16
CA LYS A 217 -17.43 -0.22 -10.53
C LYS A 217 -18.88 0.20 -10.72
N THR A 218 -19.73 0.05 -9.72
CA THR A 218 -21.19 -0.03 -9.90
C THR A 218 -21.98 1.14 -9.33
N GLY A 219 -21.46 1.90 -8.36
CA GLY A 219 -22.23 2.87 -7.61
C GLY A 219 -21.96 4.33 -7.94
N SER A 220 -22.90 5.20 -7.55
CA SER A 220 -22.62 6.63 -7.44
C SER A 220 -21.58 6.85 -6.32
N LEU A 221 -20.68 7.79 -6.53
CA LEU A 221 -19.55 8.03 -5.63
C LEU A 221 -19.99 8.36 -4.20
N PHE A 222 -21.09 9.11 -4.07
CA PHE A 222 -21.68 9.45 -2.77
C PHE A 222 -22.14 8.19 -2.01
N VAL A 223 -22.86 7.28 -2.67
CA VAL A 223 -23.33 6.02 -2.07
C VAL A 223 -22.16 5.12 -1.68
N ILE A 224 -21.12 5.08 -2.49
CA ILE A 224 -19.92 4.28 -2.21
C ILE A 224 -19.23 4.76 -0.94
N ILE A 225 -18.98 6.07 -0.82
CA ILE A 225 -18.26 6.64 0.33
C ILE A 225 -19.11 6.52 1.60
N THR A 226 -20.41 6.83 1.53
CA THR A 226 -21.30 6.72 2.71
C THR A 226 -21.44 5.28 3.17
N ALA A 227 -21.63 4.33 2.27
CA ALA A 227 -21.69 2.92 2.63
C ALA A 227 -20.35 2.45 3.24
N ALA A 228 -19.22 2.79 2.63
CA ALA A 228 -17.90 2.41 3.16
C ALA A 228 -17.67 2.96 4.58
N LEU A 229 -18.04 4.22 4.84
CA LEU A 229 -17.92 4.83 6.17
C LEU A 229 -18.83 4.15 7.20
N ILE A 230 -20.09 3.89 6.87
CA ILE A 230 -21.05 3.25 7.78
C ILE A 230 -20.57 1.85 8.15
N PHE A 231 -20.23 1.02 7.16
CA PHE A 231 -19.80 -0.36 7.43
C PHE A 231 -18.45 -0.40 8.17
N ALA A 232 -17.52 0.48 7.85
CA ALA A 232 -16.24 0.55 8.56
C ALA A 232 -16.44 0.98 10.03
N ALA A 233 -17.30 1.96 10.27
CA ALA A 233 -17.66 2.38 11.63
C ALA A 233 -18.36 1.25 12.42
N MET A 234 -19.34 0.57 11.81
CA MET A 234 -20.04 -0.56 12.45
C MET A 234 -19.07 -1.70 12.79
N ALA A 235 -18.18 -2.07 11.89
CA ALA A 235 -17.20 -3.12 12.13
C ALA A 235 -16.25 -2.76 13.29
N THR A 236 -15.81 -1.50 13.35
CA THR A 236 -14.92 -1.00 14.40
C THR A 236 -15.61 -0.98 15.77
N VAL A 237 -16.86 -0.52 15.81
CA VAL A 237 -17.67 -0.53 17.06
C VAL A 237 -17.95 -1.95 17.52
N GLY A 238 -18.31 -2.85 16.59
CA GLY A 238 -18.54 -4.27 16.91
C GLY A 238 -17.31 -4.94 17.49
N TYR A 239 -16.12 -4.67 16.92
CA TYR A 239 -14.86 -5.16 17.46
C TYR A 239 -14.58 -4.60 18.87
N TYR A 240 -14.77 -3.30 19.08
CA TYR A 240 -14.60 -2.67 20.40
C TYR A 240 -15.50 -3.29 21.47
N MET A 241 -16.76 -3.57 21.12
CA MET A 241 -17.72 -4.19 22.05
C MET A 241 -17.35 -5.64 22.42
N GLN A 242 -16.65 -6.37 21.53
CA GLN A 242 -16.17 -7.72 21.82
C GLN A 242 -14.91 -7.74 22.70
N GLU A 243 -14.02 -6.76 22.53
CA GLU A 243 -12.76 -6.70 23.28
C GLU A 243 -12.97 -6.27 24.75
N ASN A 244 -14.09 -5.58 25.04
CA ASN A 244 -14.45 -5.11 26.39
C ASN A 244 -15.43 -6.06 27.12
N LYS A 245 -15.69 -7.27 26.62
CA LYS A 245 -16.40 -8.34 27.32
C LYS A 245 -15.42 -9.35 27.92
#